data_fec2dc8afa09ac6f08af61f8563b7d8f
#
_entry.id   fec2dc8afa09ac6f08af61f8563b7d8f
#
_cell.length_a   1.000
_cell.length_b   1.000
_cell.length_c   1.000
_cell.angle_alpha   90.00
_cell.angle_beta   90.00
_cell.angle_gamma   90.00
#
_symmetry.space_group_name_H-M   'P 1'
#
loop_
_entity.id
_entity.type
_entity.pdbx_description
1 polymer ?
#
loop_
_entity_poly.entity_id
_entity_poly.type
_entity_poly.pdbx_seq_one_letter_code
_entity_poly.pdbx_strand_id
1 'polypeptide(L)'
;ISIFCGNANAAEPTKTLNTAEKNKGKVEVLYFHFTRRCITCRAIEAETQTSLKTLYPKQSKRRLITFKSLNLDEKTSETLARKYKVEGQSLLIISGNKQIDLTDKAFMYAKGNPEKFKQELKKTIDPIIN
;
A
#
# COMPACT_ATOMS: atom_id res chain seq x y z
N ILE A 1 14.42 20.91 -40.71
CA ILE A 1 14.10 20.75 -40.07
C ILE A 1 13.64 20.16 -39.23
N SER A 2 13.58 20.22 -39.18
CA SER A 2 12.98 19.69 -38.43
C SER A 2 12.66 19.41 -37.63
N ILE A 3 12.80 19.50 -37.59
CA ILE A 3 12.58 19.13 -36.92
C ILE A 3 12.07 18.96 -36.15
N PHE A 4 11.98 19.06 -36.27
CA PHE A 4 11.38 18.85 -35.52
C PHE A 4 11.10 18.21 -34.99
N CYS A 5 11.33 18.07 -35.36
CA CYS A 5 11.04 17.48 -34.89
C CYS A 5 11.09 16.87 -34.12
N GLY A 6 11.25 16.80 -34.36
CA GLY A 6 11.15 16.07 -33.49
C GLY A 6 11.19 16.13 -32.29
N ASN A 7 11.24 16.73 -32.38
CA ASN A 7 11.37 16.99 -31.44
C ASN A 7 10.88 16.90 -30.41
N ALA A 8 11.17 16.94 -30.32
CA ALA A 8 10.68 17.41 -29.12
C ALA A 8 9.43 16.85 -28.74
N ASN A 9 8.71 16.54 -29.55
CA ASN A 9 7.54 15.94 -29.28
C ASN A 9 7.61 14.76 -28.50
N ALA A 10 8.64 14.06 -28.53
CA ALA A 10 8.83 12.88 -27.75
C ALA A 10 8.75 13.17 -26.28
N ALA A 11 9.09 14.37 -25.88
CA ALA A 11 9.08 14.68 -24.47
C ALA A 11 7.69 14.66 -23.85
N GLU A 12 6.70 15.07 -24.59
CA GLU A 12 5.38 15.12 -24.00
C GLU A 12 4.74 13.80 -23.76
N PRO A 13 4.75 12.88 -24.70
CA PRO A 13 4.23 11.55 -24.40
C PRO A 13 5.00 10.89 -23.30
N THR A 14 6.27 11.16 -23.20
CA THR A 14 7.07 10.61 -22.14
C THR A 14 6.60 11.08 -20.78
N LYS A 15 6.17 12.33 -20.66
CA LYS A 15 5.66 12.82 -19.39
C LYS A 15 4.43 12.06 -18.95
N THR A 16 3.54 11.77 -19.85
CA THR A 16 2.35 11.00 -19.51
C THR A 16 2.71 9.62 -19.06
N LEU A 17 3.62 8.98 -19.75
CA LEU A 17 4.08 7.66 -19.35
C LEU A 17 4.80 7.71 -18.01
N ASN A 18 5.54 8.77 -17.75
CA ASN A 18 6.23 8.90 -16.49
C ASN A 18 5.28 8.98 -15.31
N THR A 19 4.12 9.59 -15.50
CA THR A 19 3.13 9.63 -14.44
C THR A 19 2.64 8.25 -14.10
N ALA A 20 2.37 7.45 -15.11
CA ALA A 20 1.95 6.07 -14.89
C ALA A 20 3.08 5.26 -14.28
N GLU A 21 4.31 5.51 -14.70
CA GLU A 21 5.45 4.79 -14.15
C GLU A 21 5.77 5.21 -12.73
N LYS A 22 5.49 6.46 -12.38
CA LYS A 22 5.69 6.90 -11.00
C LYS A 22 4.84 6.08 -10.06
N ASN A 23 3.63 5.71 -10.49
CA ASN A 23 2.76 4.90 -9.66
C ASN A 23 3.13 3.43 -9.70
N LYS A 24 3.89 3.03 -10.72
CA LYS A 24 4.32 1.66 -10.83
C LYS A 24 5.41 1.39 -9.80
N GLY A 25 5.24 0.36 -9.03
CA GLY A 25 6.19 0.03 -7.99
C GLY A 25 5.97 0.74 -6.68
N LYS A 26 5.04 1.70 -6.64
CA LYS A 26 4.68 2.34 -5.39
C LYS A 26 3.53 1.60 -4.75
N VAL A 27 3.67 1.36 -3.45
CA VAL A 27 2.67 0.61 -2.69
C VAL A 27 2.30 1.38 -1.44
N GLU A 28 1.01 1.58 -1.24
CA GLU A 28 0.51 2.14 0.00
C GLU A 28 -0.18 1.02 0.76
N VAL A 29 0.24 0.80 2.00
CA VAL A 29 -0.39 -0.18 2.86
C VAL A 29 -1.24 0.60 3.85
N LEU A 30 -2.55 0.42 3.78
CA LEU A 30 -3.50 1.15 4.61
C LEU A 30 -4.17 0.20 5.58
N TYR A 31 -4.08 0.52 6.86
CA TYR A 31 -4.74 -0.24 7.90
C TYR A 31 -5.82 0.63 8.53
N PHE A 32 -7.09 0.27 8.31
CA PHE A 32 -8.23 0.98 8.88
C PHE A 32 -8.65 0.28 10.16
N HIS A 33 -8.81 1.06 11.24
CA HIS A 33 -9.19 0.52 12.53
C HIS A 33 -10.10 1.51 13.26
N PHE A 34 -10.66 1.09 14.37
CA PHE A 34 -11.43 1.97 15.24
C PHE A 34 -10.58 2.37 16.43
N THR A 35 -11.04 3.36 17.20
CA THR A 35 -10.32 3.80 18.40
C THR A 35 -10.14 2.64 19.36
N ARG A 36 -11.18 1.85 19.56
CA ARG A 36 -11.07 0.64 20.36
C ARG A 36 -10.49 -0.47 19.52
N ARG A 37 -9.40 -1.04 20.01
CA ARG A 37 -8.72 -2.09 19.29
C ARG A 37 -8.55 -3.32 20.17
N CYS A 38 -8.73 -4.49 19.58
CA CYS A 38 -8.44 -5.75 20.25
C CYS A 38 -6.95 -6.07 20.12
N ILE A 39 -6.51 -7.10 20.80
CA ILE A 39 -5.11 -7.54 20.75
C ILE A 39 -4.72 -7.91 19.32
N THR A 40 -5.60 -8.60 18.59
CA THR A 40 -5.35 -8.98 17.22
C THR A 40 -5.16 -7.75 16.33
N CYS A 41 -5.98 -6.71 16.54
CA CYS A 41 -5.88 -5.49 15.74
C CYS A 41 -4.55 -4.80 15.95
N ARG A 42 -4.08 -4.76 17.18
CA ARG A 42 -2.77 -4.17 17.48
C ARG A 42 -1.65 -5.00 16.87
N ALA A 43 -1.81 -6.33 16.89
CA ALA A 43 -0.84 -7.21 16.27
C ALA A 43 -0.76 -6.98 14.78
N ILE A 44 -1.90 -6.76 14.12
CA ILE A 44 -1.91 -6.48 12.68
C ILE A 44 -1.10 -5.23 12.37
N GLU A 45 -1.31 -4.18 13.14
CA GLU A 45 -0.57 -2.93 12.91
C GLU A 45 0.91 -3.12 13.12
N ALA A 46 1.31 -3.72 14.24
CA ALA A 46 2.71 -3.91 14.57
C ALA A 46 3.41 -4.84 13.59
N GLU A 47 2.79 -5.97 13.27
CA GLU A 47 3.40 -6.95 12.38
C GLU A 47 3.49 -6.44 10.95
N THR A 48 2.52 -5.65 10.52
CA THR A 48 2.57 -5.07 9.18
C THR A 48 3.76 -4.12 9.07
N GLN A 49 3.91 -3.22 10.03
CA GLN A 49 5.03 -2.28 10.02
C GLN A 49 6.37 -2.99 10.06
N THR A 50 6.51 -3.95 10.96
CA THR A 50 7.75 -4.71 11.11
C THR A 50 8.07 -5.48 9.84
N SER A 51 7.08 -6.14 9.27
CA SER A 51 7.28 -6.93 8.06
C SER A 51 7.71 -6.07 6.88
N LEU A 52 7.10 -4.91 6.71
CA LEU A 52 7.45 -4.03 5.60
C LEU A 52 8.89 -3.53 5.72
N LYS A 53 9.31 -3.20 6.93
CA LYS A 53 10.69 -2.74 7.15
C LYS A 53 11.69 -3.87 6.96
N THR A 54 11.32 -5.07 7.34
CA THR A 54 12.21 -6.23 7.22
C THR A 54 12.32 -6.70 5.78
N LEU A 55 11.20 -6.77 5.07
CA LEU A 55 11.17 -7.26 3.70
C LEU A 55 11.67 -6.23 2.69
N TYR A 56 11.34 -4.98 2.92
CA TYR A 56 11.58 -3.92 1.94
C TYR A 56 12.24 -2.70 2.55
N PRO A 57 13.45 -2.87 3.14
CA PRO A 57 14.08 -1.73 3.83
C PRO A 57 14.41 -0.57 2.88
N LYS A 58 14.86 -0.86 1.67
CA LYS A 58 15.22 0.17 0.71
C LYS A 58 13.99 0.90 0.19
N GLN A 59 12.96 0.14 -0.15
CA GLN A 59 11.72 0.71 -0.66
C GLN A 59 11.00 1.53 0.40
N SER A 60 11.05 1.07 1.65
CA SER A 60 10.46 1.81 2.75
C SER A 60 11.19 3.13 2.98
N LYS A 61 12.51 3.11 2.92
CA LYS A 61 13.32 4.30 3.11
C LYS A 61 13.08 5.31 1.99
N ARG A 62 12.88 4.84 0.77
CA ARG A 62 12.62 5.71 -0.38
C ARG A 62 11.15 6.09 -0.50
N ARG A 63 10.33 5.64 0.42
CA ARG A 63 8.89 5.88 0.43
C ARG A 63 8.17 5.32 -0.80
N LEU A 64 8.73 4.28 -1.37
CA LEU A 64 8.06 3.53 -2.42
C LEU A 64 7.03 2.58 -1.80
N ILE A 65 7.24 2.19 -0.56
CA ILE A 65 6.27 1.44 0.22
C ILE A 65 6.01 2.25 1.48
N THR A 66 4.76 2.63 1.69
CA THR A 66 4.38 3.41 2.86
C THR A 66 3.28 2.69 3.64
N PHE A 67 3.23 2.95 4.93
CA PHE A 67 2.21 2.40 5.79
C PHE A 67 1.47 3.52 6.50
N LYS A 68 0.14 3.46 6.49
CA LYS A 68 -0.69 4.38 7.23
C LYS A 68 -1.69 3.63 8.06
N SER A 69 -1.80 4.03 9.33
CA SER A 69 -2.82 3.51 10.23
C SER A 69 -3.89 4.58 10.33
N LEU A 70 -5.11 4.25 9.96
CA LEU A 70 -6.21 5.20 9.84
C LEU A 70 -7.35 4.84 10.79
N ASN A 71 -7.71 5.79 11.64
CA ASN A 71 -8.77 5.59 12.62
C ASN A 71 -10.12 5.96 12.00
N LEU A 72 -10.99 4.97 11.84
CA LEU A 72 -12.29 5.17 11.22
C LEU A 72 -13.22 6.06 12.04
N ASP A 73 -12.93 6.26 13.31
CA ASP A 73 -13.72 7.16 14.15
C ASP A 73 -13.36 8.61 13.91
N GLU A 74 -12.28 8.89 13.16
CA GLU A 74 -11.88 10.25 12.86
C GLU A 74 -12.35 10.67 11.49
N LYS A 75 -12.77 11.93 11.39
CA LYS A 75 -13.27 12.47 10.13
C LYS A 75 -12.22 12.47 9.03
N THR A 76 -10.96 12.66 9.41
CA THR A 76 -9.88 12.71 8.43
C THR A 76 -9.73 11.40 7.66
N SER A 77 -10.16 10.29 8.25
CA SER A 77 -10.08 8.98 7.61
C SER A 77 -11.26 8.69 6.70
N GLU A 78 -12.34 9.45 6.85
CA GLU A 78 -13.57 9.20 6.13
C GLU A 78 -13.41 9.25 4.61
N THR A 79 -12.64 10.22 4.12
CA THR A 79 -12.43 10.39 2.70
C THR A 79 -11.78 9.16 2.08
N LEU A 80 -10.72 8.65 2.73
CA LEU A 80 -10.05 7.47 2.22
C LEU A 80 -10.90 6.21 2.38
N ALA A 81 -11.64 6.12 3.48
CA ALA A 81 -12.54 4.99 3.69
C ALA A 81 -13.59 4.91 2.58
N ARG A 82 -14.15 6.05 2.19
CA ARG A 82 -15.11 6.08 1.09
C ARG A 82 -14.46 5.74 -0.24
N LYS A 83 -13.27 6.31 -0.47
CA LYS A 83 -12.54 6.08 -1.72
C LYS A 83 -12.31 4.60 -1.95
N TYR A 84 -11.93 3.88 -0.90
CA TYR A 84 -11.62 2.47 -1.01
C TYR A 84 -12.75 1.56 -0.56
N LYS A 85 -13.91 2.14 -0.30
CA LYS A 85 -15.13 1.40 0.08
C LYS A 85 -14.93 0.54 1.33
N VAL A 86 -14.29 1.15 2.33
CA VAL A 86 -14.01 0.48 3.60
C VAL A 86 -15.15 0.75 4.57
N GLU A 87 -15.70 -0.30 5.15
CA GLU A 87 -16.79 -0.18 6.12
C GLU A 87 -16.38 -0.56 7.53
N GLY A 88 -15.27 -1.23 7.69
CA GLY A 88 -14.80 -1.66 8.99
C GLY A 88 -13.30 -1.86 8.96
N GLN A 89 -12.78 -2.53 9.98
CA GLN A 89 -11.35 -2.79 10.07
C GLN A 89 -10.88 -3.52 8.83
N SER A 90 -9.83 -3.00 8.21
CA SER A 90 -9.36 -3.54 6.93
C SER A 90 -7.89 -3.27 6.73
N LEU A 91 -7.21 -4.22 6.12
CA LEU A 91 -5.82 -4.04 5.69
C LEU A 91 -5.79 -4.11 4.18
N LEU A 92 -5.44 -2.99 3.55
CA LEU A 92 -5.44 -2.87 2.09
C LEU A 92 -4.06 -2.60 1.55
N ILE A 93 -3.76 -3.20 0.41
CA ILE A 93 -2.55 -2.92 -0.35
C ILE A 93 -2.99 -2.17 -1.60
N ILE A 94 -2.54 -0.92 -1.73
CA ILE A 94 -2.94 -0.06 -2.83
C ILE A 94 -1.74 0.23 -3.72
N SER A 95 -1.90 0.05 -5.01
CA SER A 95 -0.87 0.44 -5.98
C SER A 95 -1.56 0.90 -7.25
N GLY A 96 -1.50 2.22 -7.51
CA GLY A 96 -2.21 2.79 -8.64
C GLY A 96 -3.68 2.49 -8.56
N ASN A 97 -4.18 1.78 -9.56
CA ASN A 97 -5.60 1.38 -9.58
C ASN A 97 -5.86 0.05 -8.91
N LYS A 98 -4.82 -0.62 -8.45
CA LYS A 98 -4.98 -1.92 -7.80
C LYS A 98 -5.30 -1.74 -6.33
N GLN A 99 -6.24 -2.53 -5.86
CA GLN A 99 -6.61 -2.55 -4.45
C GLN A 99 -6.75 -4.01 -4.04
N ILE A 100 -5.88 -4.46 -3.14
CA ILE A 100 -5.89 -5.84 -2.68
C ILE A 100 -6.21 -5.85 -1.20
N ASP A 101 -7.22 -6.62 -0.83
CA ASP A 101 -7.69 -6.71 0.55
C ASP A 101 -7.03 -7.91 1.24
N LEU A 102 -6.22 -7.62 2.25
CA LEU A 102 -5.56 -8.65 3.04
C LEU A 102 -6.17 -8.78 4.44
N THR A 103 -7.35 -8.24 4.65
CA THR A 103 -7.98 -8.24 5.96
C THR A 103 -8.08 -9.64 6.55
N ASP A 104 -8.57 -10.60 5.77
CA ASP A 104 -8.74 -11.96 6.26
C ASP A 104 -7.40 -12.59 6.66
N LYS A 105 -6.40 -12.43 5.82
CA LYS A 105 -5.07 -12.99 6.10
C LYS A 105 -4.46 -12.34 7.34
N ALA A 106 -4.68 -11.04 7.50
CA ALA A 106 -4.17 -10.32 8.66
C ALA A 106 -4.80 -10.87 9.94
N PHE A 107 -6.12 -11.01 9.97
CA PHE A 107 -6.78 -11.52 11.16
C PHE A 107 -6.45 -12.98 11.42
N MET A 108 -6.20 -13.76 10.39
CA MET A 108 -5.85 -15.15 10.56
C MET A 108 -4.43 -15.37 11.09
N TYR A 109 -3.48 -14.56 10.61
CA TYR A 109 -2.07 -14.88 10.84
C TYR A 109 -1.26 -13.88 11.65
N ALA A 110 -1.61 -12.59 11.66
CA ALA A 110 -0.73 -11.58 12.24
C ALA A 110 -0.34 -11.87 13.69
N LYS A 111 -1.29 -12.32 14.50
CA LYS A 111 -1.02 -12.61 15.90
C LYS A 111 -0.48 -14.02 16.11
N GLY A 112 -1.15 -15.01 15.51
CA GLY A 112 -0.85 -16.40 15.78
C GLY A 112 0.29 -16.99 14.97
N ASN A 113 0.53 -16.45 13.78
CA ASN A 113 1.58 -16.96 12.91
C ASN A 113 2.19 -15.82 12.10
N PRO A 114 2.98 -14.93 12.76
CA PRO A 114 3.52 -13.75 12.10
C PRO A 114 4.35 -14.05 10.85
N GLU A 115 5.06 -15.18 10.85
CA GLU A 115 5.84 -15.56 9.69
C GLU A 115 4.96 -15.80 8.48
N LYS A 116 3.84 -16.46 8.69
CA LYS A 116 2.88 -16.71 7.61
C LYS A 116 2.30 -15.39 7.11
N PHE A 117 2.00 -14.47 8.02
CA PHE A 117 1.50 -13.16 7.65
C PHE A 117 2.53 -12.40 6.81
N LYS A 118 3.79 -12.44 7.22
CA LYS A 118 4.87 -11.81 6.49
C LYS A 118 4.98 -12.38 5.07
N GLN A 119 4.85 -13.69 4.94
CA GLN A 119 4.88 -14.33 3.64
C GLN A 119 3.71 -13.91 2.76
N GLU A 120 2.53 -13.74 3.35
CA GLU A 120 1.36 -13.26 2.60
C GLU A 120 1.55 -11.83 2.10
N LEU A 121 2.16 -10.98 2.92
CA LEU A 121 2.50 -9.64 2.50
C LEU A 121 3.51 -9.66 1.35
N LYS A 122 4.54 -10.47 1.48
CA LYS A 122 5.56 -10.59 0.44
C LYS A 122 4.97 -11.08 -0.87
N LYS A 123 4.14 -12.10 -0.80
CA LYS A 123 3.50 -12.68 -1.96
C LYS A 123 2.62 -11.67 -2.69
N THR A 124 2.01 -10.76 -1.95
CA THR A 124 1.14 -9.74 -2.50
C THR A 124 1.92 -8.57 -3.08
N ILE A 125 2.96 -8.13 -2.39
CA ILE A 125 3.70 -6.92 -2.75
C ILE A 125 4.79 -7.16 -3.80
N ASP A 126 5.49 -8.29 -3.73
CA ASP A 126 6.59 -8.58 -4.67
C ASP A 126 6.21 -8.40 -6.14
N PRO A 127 5.07 -8.93 -6.62
CA PRO A 127 4.72 -8.77 -8.02
C PRO A 127 4.49 -7.31 -8.42
N ILE A 128 4.17 -6.45 -7.46
CA ILE A 128 3.90 -5.05 -7.75
C ILE A 128 5.19 -4.27 -7.92
N ILE A 129 6.18 -4.54 -7.09
CA ILE A 129 7.42 -3.77 -7.10
C ILE A 129 8.49 -4.37 -8.00
N ASN A 130 8.30 -5.56 -8.47
CA ASN A 130 9.23 -6.19 -9.42
C ASN A 130 8.78 -5.98 -10.90
#